data_39a91c7045c1a088afdf66a2d9735234
#
_entry.id   39a91c7045c1a088afdf66a2d9735234
#
_cell.length_a   1.000
_cell.length_b   1.000
_cell.length_c   1.000
_cell.angle_alpha   90.00
_cell.angle_beta   90.00
_cell.angle_gamma   90.00
#
_symmetry.space_group_name_H-M   'P 1'
#
loop_
_entity.id
_entity.type
_entity.pdbx_description
1 polymer ?
#
loop_
_entity_poly.entity_id
_entity_poly.type
_entity_poly.pdbx_seq_one_letter_code
_entity_poly.pdbx_strand_id
1 'polypeptide(L)' 'IGIHEHTDNSEEVFCVSGQATVYIDGKTEILKAGQAHYCPKGHKHGMKNEGTEDLIIFGVVPKQ' A
#
# COMPACT_ATOMS: atom_id res chain seq x y z
N ILE A 1 -7.59 -1.19 -4.57
CA ILE A 1 -6.46 -1.86 -5.24
C ILE A 1 -6.41 -3.31 -4.76
N GLY A 2 -6.49 -4.24 -5.69
CA GLY A 2 -6.39 -5.66 -5.39
C GLY A 2 -4.98 -6.07 -5.00
N ILE A 3 -4.84 -7.33 -4.55
CA ILE A 3 -3.54 -7.89 -4.22
C ILE A 3 -2.76 -8.15 -5.51
N HIS A 4 -1.53 -7.69 -5.54
CA HIS A 4 -0.64 -7.92 -6.69
C HIS A 4 0.79 -8.13 -6.21
N GLU A 5 1.60 -8.68 -7.10
CA GLU A 5 2.99 -9.02 -6.80
C GLU A 5 3.94 -8.13 -7.61
N HIS A 6 4.94 -7.60 -6.94
CA HIS A 6 6.03 -6.86 -7.58
C HIS A 6 7.23 -7.78 -7.77
N THR A 7 7.47 -8.22 -8.99
CA THR A 7 8.59 -9.13 -9.29
C THR A 7 9.85 -8.38 -9.69
N ASP A 8 9.70 -7.26 -10.39
CA ASP A 8 10.83 -6.50 -10.96
C ASP A 8 11.03 -5.12 -10.31
N ASN A 9 10.18 -4.76 -9.36
CA ASN A 9 10.27 -3.46 -8.71
C ASN A 9 9.74 -3.53 -7.27
N SER A 10 9.95 -2.46 -6.54
CA SER A 10 9.35 -2.26 -5.23
C SER A 10 8.33 -1.14 -5.36
N GLU A 11 7.54 -0.94 -4.32
CA GLU A 11 6.58 0.17 -4.27
C GLU A 11 6.56 0.78 -2.89
N GLU A 12 6.56 2.11 -2.83
CA GLU A 12 6.35 2.85 -1.60
C GLU A 12 5.07 3.67 -1.75
N VAL A 13 4.17 3.54 -0.79
CA VAL A 13 2.86 4.19 -0.82
C VAL A 13 2.74 5.10 0.38
N PHE A 14 2.40 6.35 0.13
CA PHE A 14 2.16 7.35 1.18
C PHE A 14 0.66 7.59 1.30
N CYS A 15 0.14 7.52 2.51
CA CYS A 15 -1.24 7.87 2.77
C CYS A 15 -1.33 9.37 3.03
N VAL A 16 -2.03 10.08 2.15
CA VAL A 16 -2.19 11.53 2.25
C VAL A 16 -3.40 11.87 3.10
N SER A 17 -4.48 11.13 2.92
CA SER A 17 -5.75 11.39 3.60
C SER A 17 -6.53 10.09 3.75
N GLY A 18 -7.29 9.96 4.82
CA GLY A 18 -8.06 8.76 5.09
C GLY A 18 -7.25 7.67 5.76
N GLN A 19 -7.65 6.44 5.55
CA GLN A 19 -7.04 5.27 6.18
C GLN A 19 -7.25 4.07 5.28
N ALA A 20 -6.18 3.29 5.07
CA ALA A 20 -6.24 2.09 4.26
C ALA A 20 -5.94 0.85 5.10
N THR A 21 -6.57 -0.27 4.76
CA THR A 21 -6.15 -1.58 5.23
C THR A 21 -5.20 -2.14 4.19
N VAL A 22 -3.98 -2.45 4.59
CA VAL A 22 -2.93 -2.95 3.71
C VAL A 22 -2.74 -4.44 3.98
N TYR A 23 -2.73 -5.22 2.90
CA TYR A 23 -2.47 -6.66 2.94
C TYR A 23 -1.08 -6.90 2.37
N ILE A 24 -0.21 -7.53 3.13
CA ILE A 24 1.13 -7.87 2.67
C ILE A 24 1.57 -9.21 3.26
N ASP A 25 1.97 -10.13 2.39
CA ASP A 25 2.48 -11.47 2.78
C ASP A 25 1.56 -12.19 3.77
N GLY A 26 0.23 -12.12 3.53
CA GLY A 26 -0.75 -12.77 4.39
C GLY A 26 -1.06 -12.04 5.69
N LYS A 27 -0.50 -10.85 5.89
CA LYS A 27 -0.74 -10.03 7.08
C LYS A 27 -1.52 -8.78 6.71
N THR A 28 -2.13 -8.16 7.71
CA THR A 28 -2.84 -6.90 7.53
C THR A 28 -2.25 -5.83 8.42
N GLU A 29 -2.22 -4.60 7.91
CA GLU A 29 -1.77 -3.42 8.63
C GLU A 29 -2.72 -2.27 8.33
N ILE A 30 -2.76 -1.28 9.22
CA ILE A 30 -3.51 -0.06 8.98
C ILE A 30 -2.53 1.04 8.60
N LEU A 31 -2.76 1.64 7.44
CA LEU A 31 -1.98 2.78 6.95
C LEU A 31 -2.82 4.05 7.11
N LYS A 32 -2.38 4.93 8.00
CA LYS A 32 -3.09 6.18 8.30
C LYS A 32 -2.44 7.35 7.59
N ALA A 33 -3.19 8.45 7.51
CA ALA A 33 -2.68 9.70 6.93
C ALA A 33 -1.35 10.09 7.58
N GLY A 34 -0.38 10.45 6.75
CA GLY A 34 0.97 10.80 7.19
C GLY A 34 1.92 9.63 7.31
N GLN A 35 1.45 8.41 7.06
CA GLN A 35 2.27 7.20 7.13
C GLN A 35 2.61 6.68 5.74
N ALA A 36 3.64 5.84 5.66
CA ALA A 36 4.06 5.20 4.42
C ALA A 36 4.11 3.68 4.59
N HIS A 37 3.88 2.98 3.48
CA HIS A 37 3.99 1.54 3.39
C HIS A 37 4.96 1.18 2.27
N TYR A 38 5.87 0.26 2.53
CA TYR A 38 6.84 -0.20 1.55
C TYR A 38 6.59 -1.67 1.21
N CYS A 39 6.43 -1.96 -0.08
CA CYS A 39 6.34 -3.33 -0.58
C CYS A 39 7.66 -3.66 -1.29
N PRO A 40 8.50 -4.52 -0.71
CA PRO A 40 9.75 -4.90 -1.34
C PRO A 40 9.53 -5.66 -2.64
N LYS A 41 10.55 -5.65 -3.48
CA LYS A 41 10.59 -6.45 -4.69
C LYS A 41 10.35 -7.93 -4.35
N GLY A 42 9.49 -8.57 -5.14
CA GLY A 42 9.17 -9.98 -4.94
C GLY A 42 8.06 -10.26 -3.95
N HIS A 43 7.47 -9.24 -3.34
CA HIS A 43 6.40 -9.40 -2.37
C HIS A 43 5.03 -9.05 -2.97
N LYS A 44 3.98 -9.57 -2.36
CA LYS A 44 2.60 -9.30 -2.76
C LYS A 44 1.97 -8.34 -1.77
N HIS A 45 1.22 -7.38 -2.29
CA HIS A 45 0.45 -6.50 -1.42
C HIS A 45 -0.85 -6.05 -2.11
N GLY A 46 -1.74 -5.50 -1.30
CA GLY A 46 -2.96 -4.87 -1.77
C GLY A 46 -3.47 -3.89 -0.73
N MET A 47 -4.44 -3.07 -1.11
CA MET A 47 -5.02 -2.08 -0.21
C MET A 47 -6.52 -1.99 -0.40
N LYS A 48 -7.22 -1.63 0.68
CA LYS A 48 -8.65 -1.44 0.66
C LYS A 48 -9.01 -0.27 1.56
N ASN A 49 -9.94 0.56 1.09
CA ASN A 49 -10.52 1.61 1.93
C ASN A 49 -11.69 1.03 2.71
N GLU A 50 -11.46 0.76 3.98
CA GLU A 50 -12.48 0.25 4.88
C GLU A 50 -12.98 1.32 5.84
N GLY A 51 -12.52 2.56 5.69
CA GLY A 51 -12.97 3.69 6.48
C GLY A 51 -14.20 4.37 5.88
N THR A 52 -14.66 5.42 6.56
CA THR A 52 -15.83 6.20 6.13
C THR A 52 -15.45 7.42 5.30
N GLU A 53 -14.17 7.76 5.23
CA GLU A 53 -13.67 8.91 4.48
C GLU A 53 -13.00 8.47 3.19
N ASP A 54 -12.86 9.40 2.26
CA ASP A 54 -12.11 9.13 1.03
C ASP A 54 -10.66 8.86 1.35
N LEU A 55 -10.10 7.85 0.68
CA LEU A 55 -8.70 7.49 0.82
C LEU A 55 -7.92 8.12 -0.33
N ILE A 56 -6.91 8.91 0.01
CA ILE A 56 -6.00 9.50 -0.97
C ILE A 56 -4.60 8.97 -0.69
N ILE A 57 -4.03 8.30 -1.68
CA ILE A 57 -2.68 7.74 -1.57
C ILE A 57 -1.81 8.24 -2.72
N PHE A 58 -0.50 8.21 -2.50
CA PHE A 58 0.50 8.54 -3.49
C PHE A 58 1.52 7.40 -3.53
N GLY A 59 1.65 6.76 -4.68
CA GLY A 59 2.55 5.62 -4.84
C GLY A 59 3.75 5.97 -5.69
N VAL A 60 4.92 5.44 -5.30
CA VAL A 60 6.17 5.55 -6.06
C VAL A 60 6.66 4.13 -6.34
N VAL A 61 6.89 3.83 -7.61
CA VAL A 61 7.32 2.50 -8.05
C VAL A 61 8.65 2.65 -8.78
N PRO A 62 9.77 2.67 -8.04
CA PRO A 62 11.07 2.76 -8.68
C PRO A 62 11.39 1.46 -9.40
N LYS A 63 12.05 1.58 -10.54
CA LYS A 63 12.49 0.40 -11.29
C LYS A 63 13.77 -0.13 -10.63
N GLN A 64 13.77 -1.41 -10.39
CA GLN A 64 14.89 -2.08 -9.72
C GLN A 64 15.80 -2.80 -10.73
#